data_79bf97c995dfd46cdc267e4245caacb5
#
_entry.id   79bf97c995dfd46cdc267e4245caacb5
#
_cell.length_a   1.000
_cell.length_b   1.000
_cell.length_c   1.000
_cell.angle_alpha   90.00
_cell.angle_beta   90.00
_cell.angle_gamma   90.00
#
_symmetry.space_group_name_H-M   'P 1'
#
loop_
_entity.id
_entity.type
_entity.pdbx_description
1 polymer ?
#
loop_
_entity_poly.entity_id
_entity_poly.type
_entity_poly.pdbx_seq_one_letter_code
_entity_poly.pdbx_strand_id
1 'polypeptide(L)'
;MMTCVALAQENHSYRFSLEDCLHFAVANSYERKSMELTGKSLETTYEQSKQQRLPNLSASVGQNFSNNENGWSTSGSVGVGSSVTIYQGGNINNTIEQNRLNLERNEVQLERYDNQLATQILQSFLTVLGNQELLNYQLEVLNTSREQLKQGQSRHKVGAILESDLLLLEAQYYSDSNNVVDTRINIENNLLDLKVLLSMNPTDDLEIISPDTDNLDGLKESLPTEEEAISLAMEYMPDLRMSDYDIRLAEKSVDMARGNYFPSVSANANLGMGVLAFDGDGNSNWYGKPTESVGVSMSIPIYSRGQTKANVKKSRIALEQAQLDYEQSVLSVRQTVVQAYRDVVSAFNAYKVSQVKENAYSKSFNAYNIQYQYGTITTVELLQQQNNYLNVLNSYIQNKYSLVMKRKILDIYMGKEISL
;
A
#
# COMPACT_ATOMS: atom_id res chain seq x y z
N MET A 1 29.27 15.05 -26.88
CA MET A 1 29.73 13.68 -26.58
C MET A 1 29.27 13.35 -25.14
N MET A 2 28.14 12.69 -25.01
CA MET A 2 27.67 12.16 -23.73
C MET A 2 28.32 10.80 -23.57
N THR A 3 29.28 10.70 -22.67
CA THR A 3 29.88 9.42 -22.27
C THR A 3 28.83 8.69 -21.42
N CYS A 4 28.18 7.68 -22.02
CA CYS A 4 27.45 6.66 -21.29
C CYS A 4 28.45 5.91 -20.40
N VAL A 5 28.52 6.26 -19.14
CA VAL A 5 29.17 5.40 -18.14
C VAL A 5 28.20 4.24 -17.92
N ALA A 6 28.51 3.09 -18.53
CA ALA A 6 27.92 1.82 -18.15
C ALA A 6 28.37 1.54 -16.71
N LEU A 7 27.53 1.86 -15.74
CA LEU A 7 27.67 1.34 -14.39
C LEU A 7 27.51 -0.18 -14.50
N ALA A 8 28.62 -0.91 -14.34
CA ALA A 8 28.56 -2.34 -14.08
C ALA A 8 27.72 -2.51 -12.82
N GLN A 9 26.47 -3.00 -12.98
CA GLN A 9 25.62 -3.37 -11.87
C GLN A 9 26.27 -4.60 -11.21
N GLU A 10 26.81 -4.41 -10.03
CA GLU A 10 27.24 -5.53 -9.18
C GLU A 10 25.96 -6.29 -8.80
N ASN A 11 25.85 -7.54 -9.22
CA ASN A 11 24.80 -8.43 -8.75
C ASN A 11 25.03 -8.70 -7.26
N HIS A 12 24.11 -8.22 -6.43
CA HIS A 12 24.16 -8.49 -5.00
C HIS A 12 23.35 -9.76 -4.73
N SER A 13 23.90 -10.64 -3.89
CA SER A 13 23.18 -11.80 -3.38
C SER A 13 22.65 -11.49 -1.99
N TYR A 14 21.33 -11.60 -1.84
CA TYR A 14 20.62 -11.33 -0.59
C TYR A 14 20.03 -12.62 -0.05
N ARG A 15 20.08 -12.79 1.27
CA ARG A 15 19.48 -13.92 1.96
C ARG A 15 18.56 -13.36 3.06
N PHE A 16 17.27 -13.40 2.80
CA PHE A 16 16.27 -12.73 3.64
C PHE A 16 15.31 -13.68 4.33
N SER A 17 15.06 -13.42 5.61
CA SER A 17 13.88 -13.86 6.34
C SER A 17 12.68 -12.99 5.97
N LEU A 18 11.48 -13.34 6.45
CA LEU A 18 10.30 -12.47 6.25
C LEU A 18 10.50 -11.09 6.89
N GLU A 19 11.09 -11.05 8.07
CA GLU A 19 11.36 -9.78 8.78
C GLU A 19 12.35 -8.90 8.00
N ASP A 20 13.40 -9.49 7.43
CA ASP A 20 14.35 -8.78 6.57
C ASP A 20 13.65 -8.23 5.32
N CYS A 21 12.75 -9.01 4.70
CA CYS A 21 11.95 -8.56 3.56
C CYS A 21 11.08 -7.35 3.93
N LEU A 22 10.40 -7.38 5.08
CA LEU A 22 9.56 -6.30 5.54
C LEU A 22 10.37 -5.02 5.81
N HIS A 23 11.48 -5.14 6.54
CA HIS A 23 12.37 -4.01 6.82
C HIS A 23 12.96 -3.42 5.54
N PHE A 24 13.41 -4.27 4.63
CA PHE A 24 13.98 -3.82 3.36
C PHE A 24 12.94 -3.10 2.50
N ALA A 25 11.71 -3.62 2.40
CA ALA A 25 10.63 -3.02 1.65
C ALA A 25 10.24 -1.64 2.20
N VAL A 26 10.05 -1.53 3.52
CA VAL A 26 9.74 -0.25 4.19
C VAL A 26 10.83 0.80 3.91
N ALA A 27 12.10 0.41 3.92
CA ALA A 27 13.22 1.32 3.66
C ALA A 27 13.34 1.73 2.18
N ASN A 28 12.95 0.86 1.23
CA ASN A 28 13.24 1.04 -0.19
C ASN A 28 12.01 1.32 -1.07
N SER A 29 10.78 1.04 -0.63
CA SER A 29 9.57 1.23 -1.41
C SER A 29 9.45 2.65 -1.99
N TYR A 30 9.33 2.74 -3.31
CA TYR A 30 9.15 4.02 -4.01
C TYR A 30 7.81 4.67 -3.68
N GLU A 31 6.74 3.88 -3.53
CA GLU A 31 5.41 4.37 -3.15
C GLU A 31 5.43 4.98 -1.75
N ARG A 32 6.07 4.29 -0.79
CA ARG A 32 6.25 4.79 0.58
C ARG A 32 7.03 6.11 0.59
N LYS A 33 8.14 6.17 -0.15
CA LYS A 33 8.93 7.40 -0.31
C LYS A 33 8.11 8.54 -0.95
N SER A 34 7.24 8.23 -1.91
CA SER A 34 6.32 9.20 -2.50
C SER A 34 5.32 9.75 -1.47
N MET A 35 4.77 8.88 -0.60
CA MET A 35 3.88 9.31 0.50
C MET A 35 4.63 10.14 1.55
N GLU A 36 5.88 9.80 1.89
CA GLU A 36 6.72 10.61 2.76
C GLU A 36 7.02 12.01 2.16
N LEU A 37 7.26 12.08 0.85
CA LEU A 37 7.41 13.37 0.17
C LEU A 37 6.12 14.19 0.18
N THR A 38 4.96 13.53 0.07
CA THR A 38 3.65 14.15 0.26
C THR A 38 3.51 14.70 1.68
N GLY A 39 3.92 13.93 2.70
CA GLY A 39 3.97 14.39 4.09
C GLY A 39 4.83 15.65 4.27
N LYS A 40 6.04 15.69 3.69
CA LYS A 40 6.91 16.88 3.71
C LYS A 40 6.29 18.10 3.00
N SER A 41 5.52 17.85 1.93
CA SER A 41 4.75 18.92 1.25
C SER A 41 3.63 19.45 2.14
N LEU A 42 2.92 18.57 2.85
CA LEU A 42 1.87 18.95 3.81
C LEU A 42 2.47 19.69 5.03
N GLU A 43 3.62 19.25 5.53
CA GLU A 43 4.36 19.96 6.58
C GLU A 43 4.74 21.37 6.14
N THR A 44 5.27 21.51 4.93
CA THR A 44 5.58 22.83 4.34
C THR A 44 4.32 23.69 4.24
N THR A 45 3.18 23.13 3.83
CA THR A 45 1.89 23.81 3.76
C THR A 45 1.39 24.21 5.15
N TYR A 46 1.56 23.37 6.15
CA TYR A 46 1.24 23.69 7.54
C TYR A 46 2.10 24.84 8.06
N GLU A 47 3.41 24.81 7.85
CA GLU A 47 4.31 25.90 8.24
C GLU A 47 3.98 27.22 7.48
N GLN A 48 3.70 27.12 6.18
CA GLN A 48 3.25 28.26 5.39
C GLN A 48 1.94 28.86 5.94
N SER A 49 1.00 28.01 6.39
CA SER A 49 -0.26 28.50 6.96
C SER A 49 -0.07 29.28 8.26
N LYS A 50 0.93 28.95 9.08
CA LYS A 50 1.31 29.73 10.26
C LYS A 50 1.83 31.12 9.89
N GLN A 51 2.56 31.20 8.77
CA GLN A 51 3.12 32.46 8.28
C GLN A 51 2.05 33.42 7.74
N GLN A 52 0.80 32.97 7.49
CA GLN A 52 -0.32 33.86 7.14
C GLN A 52 -0.63 34.92 8.21
N ARG A 53 -0.12 34.75 9.44
CA ARG A 53 -0.21 35.75 10.50
C ARG A 53 0.83 36.87 10.39
N LEU A 54 1.80 36.73 9.49
CA LEU A 54 2.85 37.70 9.25
C LEU A 54 2.48 38.64 8.11
N PRO A 55 2.95 39.91 8.11
CA PRO A 55 2.76 40.78 6.98
C PRO A 55 3.53 40.27 5.75
N ASN A 56 2.91 40.38 4.59
CA ASN A 56 3.60 40.24 3.31
C ASN A 56 4.34 41.53 2.94
N LEU A 57 5.30 41.42 2.05
CA LEU A 57 5.98 42.58 1.44
C LEU A 57 6.05 42.35 -0.07
N SER A 58 5.57 43.32 -0.85
CA SER A 58 5.59 43.25 -2.29
C SER A 58 6.05 44.58 -2.88
N ALA A 59 6.83 44.51 -3.96
CA ALA A 59 7.16 45.69 -4.77
C ALA A 59 6.40 45.63 -6.09
N SER A 60 5.90 46.74 -6.55
CA SER A 60 5.19 46.85 -7.81
C SER A 60 5.77 47.98 -8.67
N VAL A 61 5.87 47.71 -9.96
CA VAL A 61 6.19 48.71 -10.98
C VAL A 61 5.11 48.60 -12.03
N GLY A 62 4.47 49.69 -12.33
CA GLY A 62 3.40 49.74 -13.32
C GLY A 62 3.62 50.91 -14.29
N GLN A 63 3.33 50.73 -15.56
CA GLN A 63 3.26 51.75 -16.57
C GLN A 63 1.94 51.60 -17.31
N ASN A 64 1.15 52.69 -17.31
CA ASN A 64 -0.14 52.71 -18.00
C ASN A 64 -0.07 53.70 -19.14
N PHE A 65 -0.58 53.32 -20.30
CA PHE A 65 -0.74 54.15 -21.48
C PHE A 65 -2.23 54.28 -21.75
N SER A 66 -2.71 55.51 -21.87
CA SER A 66 -4.11 55.78 -22.18
C SER A 66 -4.23 56.85 -23.28
N ASN A 67 -5.23 56.68 -24.14
CA ASN A 67 -5.58 57.68 -25.15
C ASN A 67 -6.99 58.22 -24.81
N ASN A 68 -7.11 59.51 -24.65
CA ASN A 68 -8.37 60.22 -24.35
C ASN A 68 -8.55 61.40 -25.33
N GLU A 69 -9.58 62.21 -25.15
CA GLU A 69 -9.89 63.36 -26.02
C GLU A 69 -8.73 64.38 -26.12
N ASN A 70 -7.84 64.39 -25.10
CA ASN A 70 -6.69 65.30 -25.06
C ASN A 70 -5.40 64.65 -25.62
N GLY A 71 -5.53 63.44 -26.21
CA GLY A 71 -4.40 62.71 -26.79
C GLY A 71 -3.84 61.58 -25.89
N TRP A 72 -2.64 61.09 -26.20
CA TRP A 72 -1.94 60.05 -25.48
C TRP A 72 -1.39 60.60 -24.15
N SER A 73 -1.68 59.86 -23.10
CA SER A 73 -1.10 60.08 -21.77
C SER A 73 -0.45 58.82 -21.26
N THR A 74 0.59 58.97 -20.47
CA THR A 74 1.23 57.85 -19.80
C THR A 74 1.42 58.16 -18.33
N SER A 75 1.22 57.17 -17.48
CA SER A 75 1.47 57.25 -16.04
C SER A 75 2.19 56.02 -15.54
N GLY A 76 3.34 56.23 -14.95
CA GLY A 76 4.09 55.15 -14.28
C GLY A 76 3.95 55.26 -12.76
N SER A 77 4.10 54.12 -12.10
CA SER A 77 4.13 54.06 -10.64
C SER A 77 5.15 53.01 -10.18
N VAL A 78 5.84 53.33 -9.12
CA VAL A 78 6.70 52.38 -8.39
C VAL A 78 6.26 52.42 -6.93
N GLY A 79 6.11 51.23 -6.33
CA GLY A 79 5.68 51.20 -4.94
C GLY A 79 6.11 49.90 -4.23
N VAL A 80 6.14 50.01 -2.92
CA VAL A 80 6.30 48.88 -2.01
C VAL A 80 5.09 48.87 -1.09
N GLY A 81 4.45 47.69 -1.00
CA GLY A 81 3.28 47.47 -0.18
C GLY A 81 3.43 46.32 0.78
N SER A 82 2.86 46.46 1.95
CA SER A 82 2.78 45.41 2.95
C SER A 82 1.34 45.30 3.44
N SER A 83 0.85 44.07 3.63
CA SER A 83 -0.47 43.83 4.22
C SER A 83 -0.44 42.61 5.14
N VAL A 84 -1.28 42.66 6.18
CA VAL A 84 -1.50 41.58 7.10
C VAL A 84 -2.97 41.48 7.46
N THR A 85 -3.50 40.25 7.47
CA THR A 85 -4.85 39.98 7.97
C THR A 85 -4.77 39.74 9.47
N ILE A 86 -5.33 40.67 10.24
CA ILE A 86 -5.33 40.61 11.73
C ILE A 86 -6.41 39.66 12.22
N TYR A 87 -7.59 39.70 11.59
CA TYR A 87 -8.72 38.87 11.96
C TYR A 87 -9.61 38.56 10.76
N GLN A 88 -10.06 37.33 10.64
CA GLN A 88 -10.94 36.89 9.56
C GLN A 88 -11.91 35.81 10.08
N GLY A 89 -12.71 36.16 11.11
CA GLY A 89 -13.71 35.25 11.65
C GLY A 89 -13.14 33.90 12.14
N GLY A 90 -11.88 33.85 12.57
CA GLY A 90 -11.18 32.61 13.00
C GLY A 90 -10.65 31.74 11.86
N ASN A 91 -10.85 32.13 10.57
CA ASN A 91 -10.45 31.32 9.42
C ASN A 91 -8.95 31.00 9.39
N ILE A 92 -8.08 31.96 9.74
CA ILE A 92 -6.62 31.73 9.79
C ILE A 92 -6.29 30.57 10.74
N ASN A 93 -6.87 30.57 11.94
CA ASN A 93 -6.61 29.52 12.95
C ASN A 93 -7.19 28.17 12.49
N ASN A 94 -8.39 28.15 11.91
CA ASN A 94 -9.02 26.96 11.40
C ASN A 94 -8.25 26.39 10.19
N THR A 95 -7.69 27.23 9.31
CA THR A 95 -6.82 26.78 8.21
C THR A 95 -5.53 26.14 8.72
N ILE A 96 -4.89 26.74 9.73
CA ILE A 96 -3.70 26.15 10.37
C ILE A 96 -4.02 24.79 10.95
N GLU A 97 -5.14 24.68 11.69
CA GLU A 97 -5.57 23.42 12.28
C GLU A 97 -5.96 22.36 11.24
N GLN A 98 -6.64 22.77 10.16
CA GLN A 98 -6.96 21.89 9.05
C GLN A 98 -5.69 21.32 8.38
N ASN A 99 -4.68 22.17 8.17
CA ASN A 99 -3.40 21.70 7.60
C ASN A 99 -2.64 20.79 8.56
N ARG A 100 -2.72 21.03 9.88
CA ARG A 100 -2.18 20.12 10.90
C ARG A 100 -2.86 18.75 10.85
N LEU A 101 -4.20 18.74 10.81
CA LEU A 101 -4.98 17.50 10.70
C LEU A 101 -4.70 16.73 9.39
N ASN A 102 -4.48 17.43 8.28
CA ASN A 102 -4.08 16.81 7.02
C ASN A 102 -2.71 16.14 7.11
N LEU A 103 -1.75 16.75 7.82
CA LEU A 103 -0.43 16.17 8.06
C LEU A 103 -0.55 14.90 8.91
N GLU A 104 -1.26 14.96 10.04
CA GLU A 104 -1.50 13.81 10.93
C GLU A 104 -2.25 12.68 10.21
N ARG A 105 -3.23 13.01 9.38
CA ARG A 105 -3.94 12.03 8.54
C ARG A 105 -3.01 11.32 7.55
N ASN A 106 -2.03 12.05 6.98
CA ASN A 106 -1.04 11.46 6.09
C ASN A 106 -0.12 10.46 6.81
N GLU A 107 0.21 10.69 8.09
CA GLU A 107 0.97 9.72 8.90
C GLU A 107 0.19 8.41 9.07
N VAL A 108 -1.11 8.50 9.35
CA VAL A 108 -1.99 7.31 9.43
C VAL A 108 -2.14 6.63 8.05
N GLN A 109 -2.16 7.40 6.97
CA GLN A 109 -2.19 6.84 5.61
C GLN A 109 -0.90 6.07 5.28
N LEU A 110 0.25 6.52 5.78
CA LEU A 110 1.52 5.83 5.63
C LEU A 110 1.50 4.49 6.38
N GLU A 111 1.01 4.48 7.63
CA GLU A 111 0.82 3.26 8.42
C GLU A 111 -0.12 2.25 7.72
N ARG A 112 -1.21 2.74 7.14
CA ARG A 112 -2.11 1.91 6.32
C ARG A 112 -1.38 1.27 5.13
N TYR A 113 -0.56 2.05 4.44
CA TYR A 113 0.23 1.55 3.32
C TYR A 113 1.24 0.50 3.77
N ASP A 114 1.95 0.73 4.89
CA ASP A 114 2.90 -0.23 5.46
C ASP A 114 2.22 -1.56 5.78
N ASN A 115 1.00 -1.56 6.33
CA ASN A 115 0.21 -2.77 6.57
C ASN A 115 -0.21 -3.49 5.27
N GLN A 116 -0.57 -2.74 4.22
CA GLN A 116 -0.90 -3.32 2.91
C GLN A 116 0.34 -3.95 2.26
N LEU A 117 1.46 -3.25 2.27
CA LEU A 117 2.74 -3.74 1.75
C LEU A 117 3.19 -5.00 2.48
N ALA A 118 3.11 -5.00 3.81
CA ALA A 118 3.44 -6.16 4.64
C ALA A 118 2.56 -7.38 4.30
N THR A 119 1.26 -7.17 4.06
CA THR A 119 0.35 -8.25 3.65
C THR A 119 0.73 -8.82 2.27
N GLN A 120 1.09 -7.97 1.31
CA GLN A 120 1.50 -8.41 -0.02
C GLN A 120 2.84 -9.17 0.01
N ILE A 121 3.81 -8.68 0.78
CA ILE A 121 5.10 -9.35 0.97
C ILE A 121 4.90 -10.72 1.64
N LEU A 122 4.11 -10.79 2.71
CA LEU A 122 3.77 -12.04 3.39
C LEU A 122 3.18 -13.06 2.41
N GLN A 123 2.21 -12.65 1.59
CA GLN A 123 1.58 -13.52 0.60
C GLN A 123 2.58 -14.03 -0.44
N SER A 124 3.40 -13.15 -1.01
CA SER A 124 4.42 -13.51 -2.01
C SER A 124 5.47 -14.43 -1.40
N PHE A 125 5.99 -14.09 -0.21
CA PHE A 125 6.98 -14.88 0.52
C PHE A 125 6.49 -16.31 0.81
N LEU A 126 5.29 -16.46 1.36
CA LEU A 126 4.71 -17.78 1.67
C LEU A 126 4.39 -18.58 0.39
N THR A 127 4.07 -17.92 -0.72
CA THR A 127 3.88 -18.57 -2.02
C THR A 127 5.20 -19.16 -2.54
N VAL A 128 6.32 -18.44 -2.41
CA VAL A 128 7.65 -18.96 -2.78
C VAL A 128 8.01 -20.15 -1.90
N LEU A 129 7.82 -20.06 -0.58
CA LEU A 129 8.08 -21.17 0.34
C LEU A 129 7.24 -22.41 0.00
N GLY A 130 5.95 -22.23 -0.28
CA GLY A 130 5.06 -23.33 -0.66
C GLY A 130 5.53 -24.03 -1.93
N ASN A 131 5.97 -23.28 -2.95
CA ASN A 131 6.49 -23.86 -4.17
C ASN A 131 7.87 -24.52 -3.98
N GLN A 132 8.71 -24.00 -3.10
CA GLN A 132 9.99 -24.65 -2.76
C GLN A 132 9.76 -25.99 -2.04
N GLU A 133 8.82 -26.03 -1.10
CA GLU A 133 8.44 -27.28 -0.43
C GLU A 133 7.85 -28.29 -1.43
N LEU A 134 6.96 -27.83 -2.33
CA LEU A 134 6.40 -28.65 -3.41
C LEU A 134 7.49 -29.22 -4.33
N LEU A 135 8.47 -28.39 -4.72
CA LEU A 135 9.59 -28.81 -5.56
C LEU A 135 10.37 -29.97 -4.93
N ASN A 136 10.66 -29.90 -3.64
CA ASN A 136 11.38 -30.95 -2.93
C ASN A 136 10.64 -32.28 -3.03
N TYR A 137 9.35 -32.29 -2.79
CA TYR A 137 8.53 -33.52 -2.91
C TYR A 137 8.43 -34.01 -4.37
N GLN A 138 8.30 -33.11 -5.34
CA GLN A 138 8.27 -33.48 -6.76
C GLN A 138 9.59 -34.12 -7.21
N LEU A 139 10.73 -33.67 -6.69
CA LEU A 139 12.03 -34.28 -6.96
C LEU A 139 12.11 -35.70 -6.41
N GLU A 140 11.55 -35.98 -5.22
CA GLU A 140 11.45 -37.32 -4.66
C GLU A 140 10.57 -38.25 -5.52
N VAL A 141 9.39 -37.72 -5.95
CA VAL A 141 8.47 -38.46 -6.84
C VAL A 141 9.12 -38.71 -8.20
N LEU A 142 9.80 -37.75 -8.80
CA LEU A 142 10.52 -37.93 -10.06
C LEU A 142 11.61 -38.99 -9.94
N ASN A 143 12.34 -39.04 -8.82
CA ASN A 143 13.32 -40.09 -8.58
C ASN A 143 12.64 -41.46 -8.48
N THR A 144 11.50 -41.54 -7.82
CA THR A 144 10.67 -42.77 -7.74
C THR A 144 10.21 -43.22 -9.14
N SER A 145 9.67 -42.34 -9.95
CA SER A 145 9.23 -42.63 -11.33
C SER A 145 10.38 -43.07 -12.22
N ARG A 146 11.58 -42.52 -12.03
CA ARG A 146 12.80 -42.91 -12.74
C ARG A 146 13.17 -44.39 -12.42
N GLU A 147 13.13 -44.77 -11.16
CA GLU A 147 13.43 -46.17 -10.75
C GLU A 147 12.34 -47.14 -11.22
N GLN A 148 11.06 -46.70 -11.20
CA GLN A 148 9.94 -47.50 -11.73
C GLN A 148 10.09 -47.75 -13.24
N LEU A 149 10.45 -46.69 -14.03
CA LEU A 149 10.72 -46.82 -15.47
C LEU A 149 11.88 -47.78 -15.75
N LYS A 150 13.00 -47.65 -15.02
CA LYS A 150 14.15 -48.54 -15.15
C LYS A 150 13.80 -49.99 -14.83
N GLN A 151 13.00 -50.22 -13.80
CA GLN A 151 12.49 -51.56 -13.44
C GLN A 151 11.52 -52.09 -14.53
N GLY A 152 10.64 -51.21 -15.04
CA GLY A 152 9.73 -51.51 -16.16
C GLY A 152 10.48 -51.97 -17.41
N GLN A 153 11.52 -51.22 -17.81
CA GLN A 153 12.40 -51.60 -18.94
C GLN A 153 13.05 -52.99 -18.73
N SER A 154 13.50 -53.27 -17.53
CA SER A 154 14.12 -54.59 -17.21
C SER A 154 13.10 -55.73 -17.27
N ARG A 155 11.87 -55.53 -16.78
CA ARG A 155 10.75 -56.50 -16.84
C ARG A 155 10.25 -56.70 -18.26
N HIS A 156 10.15 -55.65 -19.08
CA HIS A 156 9.75 -55.74 -20.46
C HIS A 156 10.74 -56.59 -21.28
N LYS A 157 12.05 -56.41 -21.07
CA LYS A 157 13.11 -57.20 -21.75
C LYS A 157 12.97 -58.68 -21.55
N VAL A 158 12.43 -59.13 -20.41
CA VAL A 158 12.20 -60.53 -20.10
C VAL A 158 10.74 -60.96 -20.33
N GLY A 159 9.91 -60.11 -20.94
CA GLY A 159 8.52 -60.42 -21.27
C GLY A 159 7.56 -60.42 -20.06
N ALA A 160 7.96 -59.82 -18.92
CA ALA A 160 7.17 -59.86 -17.68
C ALA A 160 6.11 -58.75 -17.58
N ILE A 161 6.18 -57.70 -18.45
CA ILE A 161 5.16 -56.67 -18.61
C ILE A 161 4.91 -56.38 -20.07
N LEU A 162 3.75 -55.81 -20.40
CA LEU A 162 3.38 -55.41 -21.73
C LEU A 162 4.09 -54.12 -22.16
N GLU A 163 4.24 -53.88 -23.45
CA GLU A 163 4.77 -52.64 -24.01
C GLU A 163 3.91 -51.42 -23.60
N SER A 164 2.59 -51.60 -23.55
CA SER A 164 1.66 -50.56 -23.06
C SER A 164 1.97 -50.12 -21.63
N ASP A 165 2.33 -51.04 -20.74
CA ASP A 165 2.69 -50.73 -19.35
C ASP A 165 4.03 -49.96 -19.28
N LEU A 166 5.00 -50.34 -20.11
CA LEU A 166 6.27 -49.62 -20.22
C LEU A 166 6.06 -48.19 -20.72
N LEU A 167 5.24 -48.02 -21.75
CA LEU A 167 4.91 -46.68 -22.28
C LEU A 167 4.17 -45.79 -21.27
N LEU A 168 3.30 -46.38 -20.41
CA LEU A 168 2.67 -45.65 -19.29
C LEU A 168 3.69 -45.16 -18.25
N LEU A 169 4.67 -46.00 -17.89
CA LEU A 169 5.74 -45.60 -16.97
C LEU A 169 6.64 -44.52 -17.57
N GLU A 170 6.91 -44.61 -18.85
CA GLU A 170 7.69 -43.59 -19.58
C GLU A 170 6.94 -42.26 -19.63
N ALA A 171 5.65 -42.27 -19.98
CA ALA A 171 4.80 -41.09 -19.97
C ALA A 171 4.73 -40.44 -18.58
N GLN A 172 4.61 -41.23 -17.51
CA GLN A 172 4.59 -40.73 -16.12
C GLN A 172 5.92 -40.07 -15.77
N TYR A 173 7.06 -40.70 -16.07
CA TYR A 173 8.38 -40.09 -15.83
C TYR A 173 8.54 -38.71 -16.48
N TYR A 174 8.14 -38.60 -17.76
CA TYR A 174 8.22 -37.31 -18.44
C TYR A 174 7.22 -36.27 -17.89
N SER A 175 6.03 -36.71 -17.45
CA SER A 175 5.06 -35.88 -16.77
C SER A 175 5.62 -35.33 -15.46
N ASP A 176 6.22 -36.20 -14.63
CA ASP A 176 6.83 -35.78 -13.36
C ASP A 176 8.05 -34.88 -13.58
N SER A 177 8.84 -35.14 -14.64
CA SER A 177 9.95 -34.29 -15.03
C SER A 177 9.46 -32.88 -15.44
N ASN A 178 8.37 -32.80 -16.21
CA ASN A 178 7.77 -31.52 -16.59
C ASN A 178 7.25 -30.76 -15.36
N ASN A 179 6.58 -31.42 -14.42
CA ASN A 179 6.09 -30.81 -13.20
C ASN A 179 7.23 -30.17 -12.38
N VAL A 180 8.41 -30.79 -12.31
CA VAL A 180 9.59 -30.21 -11.67
C VAL A 180 10.07 -28.94 -12.37
N VAL A 181 10.10 -28.97 -13.71
CA VAL A 181 10.50 -27.78 -14.50
C VAL A 181 9.51 -26.63 -14.32
N ASP A 182 8.22 -26.92 -14.41
CA ASP A 182 7.16 -25.91 -14.24
C ASP A 182 7.20 -25.28 -12.84
N THR A 183 7.42 -26.10 -11.80
CA THR A 183 7.52 -25.60 -10.43
C THR A 183 8.76 -24.73 -10.22
N ARG A 184 9.90 -25.04 -10.86
CA ARG A 184 11.10 -24.19 -10.83
C ARG A 184 10.82 -22.83 -11.47
N ILE A 185 10.20 -22.82 -12.65
CA ILE A 185 9.82 -21.58 -13.33
C ILE A 185 8.86 -20.75 -12.45
N ASN A 186 7.91 -21.42 -11.79
CA ASN A 186 6.98 -20.74 -10.88
C ASN A 186 7.72 -20.11 -9.67
N ILE A 187 8.73 -20.79 -9.11
CA ILE A 187 9.56 -20.24 -8.03
C ILE A 187 10.32 -18.99 -8.53
N GLU A 188 10.93 -19.05 -9.70
CA GLU A 188 11.67 -17.92 -10.28
C GLU A 188 10.74 -16.71 -10.52
N ASN A 189 9.54 -16.95 -11.08
CA ASN A 189 8.54 -15.90 -11.29
C ASN A 189 8.06 -15.28 -9.97
N ASN A 190 7.74 -16.10 -8.96
CA ASN A 190 7.30 -15.62 -7.66
C ASN A 190 8.43 -14.87 -6.90
N LEU A 191 9.70 -15.29 -7.07
CA LEU A 191 10.84 -14.53 -6.56
C LEU A 191 10.98 -13.18 -7.28
N LEU A 192 10.70 -13.13 -8.59
CA LEU A 192 10.69 -11.87 -9.34
C LEU A 192 9.58 -10.94 -8.82
N ASP A 193 8.37 -11.46 -8.59
CA ASP A 193 7.27 -10.68 -8.01
C ASP A 193 7.64 -10.15 -6.61
N LEU A 194 8.29 -10.98 -5.78
CA LEU A 194 8.77 -10.56 -4.46
C LEU A 194 9.84 -9.46 -4.58
N LYS A 195 10.81 -9.59 -5.50
CA LYS A 195 11.82 -8.54 -5.75
C LYS A 195 11.18 -7.21 -6.15
N VAL A 196 10.14 -7.24 -6.98
CA VAL A 196 9.39 -6.03 -7.36
C VAL A 196 8.73 -5.37 -6.15
N LEU A 197 8.07 -6.15 -5.27
CA LEU A 197 7.48 -5.66 -4.03
C LEU A 197 8.55 -5.05 -3.09
N LEU A 198 9.73 -5.65 -3.05
CA LEU A 198 10.88 -5.14 -2.28
C LEU A 198 11.54 -3.92 -2.93
N SER A 199 11.13 -3.53 -4.15
CA SER A 199 11.82 -2.50 -4.95
C SER A 199 13.29 -2.81 -5.21
N MET A 200 13.63 -4.10 -5.34
CA MET A 200 14.95 -4.60 -5.70
C MET A 200 15.15 -4.61 -7.20
N ASN A 201 16.42 -4.65 -7.63
CA ASN A 201 16.73 -4.89 -9.03
C ASN A 201 16.33 -6.34 -9.42
N PRO A 202 15.59 -6.56 -10.51
CA PRO A 202 15.20 -7.89 -10.97
C PRO A 202 16.38 -8.86 -11.19
N THR A 203 17.58 -8.33 -11.49
CA THR A 203 18.80 -9.11 -11.74
C THR A 203 19.55 -9.52 -10.47
N ASP A 204 19.24 -8.92 -9.31
CA ASP A 204 19.86 -9.31 -8.05
C ASP A 204 19.43 -10.73 -7.67
N ASP A 205 20.31 -11.45 -6.98
CA ASP A 205 19.97 -12.78 -6.48
C ASP A 205 19.30 -12.69 -5.11
N LEU A 206 18.16 -13.38 -4.95
CA LEU A 206 17.39 -13.39 -3.70
C LEU A 206 17.12 -14.84 -3.27
N GLU A 207 17.70 -15.21 -2.16
CA GLU A 207 17.41 -16.47 -1.44
C GLU A 207 16.51 -16.15 -0.23
N ILE A 208 15.42 -16.90 -0.06
CA ILE A 208 14.57 -16.76 1.12
C ILE A 208 14.90 -17.84 2.15
N ILE A 209 14.92 -17.42 3.42
CA ILE A 209 15.13 -18.31 4.56
C ILE A 209 13.79 -18.89 4.99
N SER A 210 13.64 -20.20 4.96
CA SER A 210 12.44 -20.87 5.49
C SER A 210 12.41 -20.77 7.02
N PRO A 211 11.32 -20.23 7.60
CA PRO A 211 11.14 -20.29 9.04
C PRO A 211 10.82 -21.72 9.48
N ASP A 212 11.03 -22.01 10.76
CA ASP A 212 10.59 -23.26 11.35
C ASP A 212 9.05 -23.28 11.47
N THR A 213 8.40 -23.97 10.52
CA THR A 213 6.94 -24.09 10.46
C THR A 213 6.43 -25.45 11.00
N ASP A 214 7.25 -26.18 11.76
CA ASP A 214 6.90 -27.56 12.14
C ASP A 214 5.82 -27.64 13.24
N ASN A 215 5.56 -26.55 13.98
CA ASN A 215 4.56 -26.55 15.05
C ASN A 215 3.41 -25.57 14.84
N LEU A 216 2.54 -25.87 13.85
CA LEU A 216 1.35 -25.04 13.58
C LEU A 216 0.17 -25.34 14.52
N ASP A 217 0.26 -26.38 15.37
CA ASP A 217 -0.82 -26.76 16.28
C ASP A 217 -1.05 -25.73 17.38
N GLY A 218 0.01 -25.09 17.86
CA GLY A 218 -0.05 -24.00 18.83
C GLY A 218 -0.73 -22.71 18.33
N LEU A 219 -0.90 -22.54 17.01
CA LEU A 219 -1.55 -21.36 16.43
C LEU A 219 -3.03 -21.24 16.82
N LYS A 220 -3.70 -22.34 17.09
CA LYS A 220 -5.11 -22.32 17.54
C LYS A 220 -5.22 -21.92 19.01
N GLU A 221 -4.30 -22.36 19.84
CA GLU A 221 -4.30 -22.07 21.29
C GLU A 221 -3.99 -20.59 21.58
N SER A 222 -3.21 -19.97 20.69
CA SER A 222 -2.88 -18.53 20.75
C SER A 222 -3.90 -17.61 20.07
N LEU A 223 -5.00 -18.17 19.52
CA LEU A 223 -6.04 -17.38 18.87
C LEU A 223 -6.91 -16.69 19.93
N PRO A 224 -7.04 -15.33 19.90
CA PRO A 224 -7.97 -14.63 20.80
C PRO A 224 -9.42 -15.02 20.47
N THR A 225 -10.36 -14.61 21.29
CA THR A 225 -11.78 -14.72 20.94
C THR A 225 -12.16 -13.78 19.80
N GLU A 226 -13.26 -14.06 19.07
CA GLU A 226 -13.74 -13.21 17.97
C GLU A 226 -13.99 -11.77 18.46
N GLU A 227 -14.54 -11.62 19.68
CA GLU A 227 -14.84 -10.31 20.30
C GLU A 227 -13.55 -9.55 20.67
N GLU A 228 -12.55 -10.22 21.22
CA GLU A 228 -11.25 -9.61 21.52
C GLU A 228 -10.53 -9.16 20.23
N ALA A 229 -10.57 -9.98 19.18
CA ALA A 229 -9.98 -9.61 17.88
C ALA A 229 -10.66 -8.37 17.28
N ILE A 230 -11.98 -8.27 17.35
CA ILE A 230 -12.73 -7.08 16.92
C ILE A 230 -12.34 -5.87 17.77
N SER A 231 -12.27 -6.01 19.10
CA SER A 231 -11.94 -4.89 20.00
C SER A 231 -10.55 -4.32 19.70
N LEU A 232 -9.54 -5.19 19.56
CA LEU A 232 -8.17 -4.78 19.23
C LEU A 232 -8.09 -4.11 17.85
N ALA A 233 -8.77 -4.67 16.85
CA ALA A 233 -8.79 -4.09 15.51
C ALA A 233 -9.50 -2.73 15.46
N MET A 234 -10.58 -2.56 16.22
CA MET A 234 -11.31 -1.28 16.31
C MET A 234 -10.44 -0.16 16.92
N GLU A 235 -9.50 -0.51 17.78
CA GLU A 235 -8.55 0.45 18.38
C GLU A 235 -7.39 0.77 17.43
N TYR A 236 -6.89 -0.23 16.72
CA TYR A 236 -5.64 -0.11 15.94
C TYR A 236 -5.85 0.28 14.48
N MET A 237 -6.91 -0.19 13.79
CA MET A 237 -6.99 -0.11 12.33
C MET A 237 -6.89 1.32 11.79
N PRO A 238 -5.93 1.60 10.89
CA PRO A 238 -5.72 2.93 10.31
C PRO A 238 -6.95 3.47 9.56
N ASP A 239 -7.77 2.60 8.97
CA ASP A 239 -8.98 2.99 8.24
C ASP A 239 -9.98 3.76 9.12
N LEU A 240 -10.17 3.35 10.38
CA LEU A 240 -11.04 4.06 11.33
C LEU A 240 -10.44 5.39 11.77
N ARG A 241 -9.14 5.40 12.04
CA ARG A 241 -8.42 6.62 12.42
C ARG A 241 -8.45 7.65 11.29
N MET A 242 -8.30 7.21 10.02
CA MET A 242 -8.44 8.09 8.86
C MET A 242 -9.85 8.68 8.76
N SER A 243 -10.89 7.87 8.96
CA SER A 243 -12.28 8.35 8.94
C SER A 243 -12.59 9.32 10.08
N ASP A 244 -11.95 9.18 11.27
CA ASP A 244 -12.03 10.15 12.36
C ASP A 244 -11.40 11.50 11.95
N TYR A 245 -10.23 11.47 11.31
CA TYR A 245 -9.63 12.69 10.77
C TYR A 245 -10.51 13.36 9.73
N ASP A 246 -11.22 12.60 8.89
CA ASP A 246 -12.15 13.16 7.88
C ASP A 246 -13.34 13.87 8.55
N ILE A 247 -13.88 13.37 9.68
CA ILE A 247 -14.88 14.07 10.49
C ILE A 247 -14.31 15.39 11.02
N ARG A 248 -13.13 15.35 11.66
CA ARG A 248 -12.49 16.54 12.24
C ARG A 248 -12.16 17.59 11.19
N LEU A 249 -11.75 17.19 9.98
CA LEU A 249 -11.54 18.09 8.83
C LEU A 249 -12.85 18.72 8.36
N ALA A 250 -13.93 17.95 8.31
CA ALA A 250 -15.27 18.46 7.97
C ALA A 250 -15.81 19.44 9.04
N GLU A 251 -15.56 19.18 10.33
CA GLU A 251 -15.88 20.12 11.42
C GLU A 251 -15.15 21.46 11.23
N LYS A 252 -13.84 21.44 10.93
CA LYS A 252 -13.10 22.66 10.65
C LYS A 252 -13.63 23.40 9.42
N SER A 253 -14.07 22.67 8.40
CA SER A 253 -14.72 23.25 7.23
C SER A 253 -16.06 23.95 7.57
N VAL A 254 -16.83 23.42 8.53
CA VAL A 254 -18.02 24.09 9.06
C VAL A 254 -17.65 25.38 9.82
N ASP A 255 -16.60 25.33 10.66
CA ASP A 255 -16.15 26.48 11.42
C ASP A 255 -15.62 27.60 10.49
N MET A 256 -14.88 27.24 9.44
CA MET A 256 -14.42 28.19 8.41
C MET A 256 -15.61 28.81 7.66
N ALA A 257 -16.60 28.01 7.28
CA ALA A 257 -17.81 28.53 6.62
C ALA A 257 -18.58 29.50 7.53
N ARG A 258 -18.67 29.20 8.84
CA ARG A 258 -19.25 30.10 9.85
C ARG A 258 -18.43 31.35 10.06
N GLY A 259 -17.11 31.25 9.98
CA GLY A 259 -16.18 32.37 10.07
C GLY A 259 -16.51 33.50 9.10
N ASN A 260 -17.09 33.17 7.94
CA ASN A 260 -17.49 34.12 6.92
C ASN A 260 -18.72 35.00 7.30
N TYR A 261 -19.36 34.78 8.44
CA TYR A 261 -20.34 35.69 9.02
C TYR A 261 -19.72 36.86 9.81
N PHE A 262 -18.47 36.67 10.24
CA PHE A 262 -17.78 37.66 11.08
C PHE A 262 -17.01 38.68 10.24
N PRO A 263 -16.71 39.84 10.82
CA PRO A 263 -15.87 40.84 10.16
C PRO A 263 -14.49 40.29 9.81
N SER A 264 -13.90 40.85 8.76
CA SER A 264 -12.45 40.72 8.52
C SER A 264 -11.76 42.06 8.78
N VAL A 265 -10.60 42.01 9.41
CA VAL A 265 -9.77 43.18 9.73
C VAL A 265 -8.39 42.95 9.15
N SER A 266 -7.92 43.92 8.33
CA SER A 266 -6.58 43.90 7.77
C SER A 266 -5.88 45.23 7.96
N ALA A 267 -4.56 45.18 8.12
CA ALA A 267 -3.72 46.37 8.11
C ALA A 267 -2.88 46.36 6.83
N ASN A 268 -2.66 47.57 6.29
CA ASN A 268 -1.84 47.75 5.11
C ASN A 268 -0.96 48.99 5.26
N ALA A 269 0.23 48.93 4.69
CA ALA A 269 1.16 50.04 4.58
C ALA A 269 1.69 50.07 3.15
N ASN A 270 1.67 51.24 2.52
CA ASN A 270 2.16 51.41 1.16
C ASN A 270 3.05 52.65 1.10
N LEU A 271 4.15 52.52 0.37
CA LEU A 271 5.04 53.57 -0.02
C LEU A 271 5.15 53.55 -1.54
N GLY A 272 4.81 54.67 -2.21
CA GLY A 272 4.85 54.71 -3.66
C GLY A 272 5.19 56.09 -4.21
N MET A 273 5.57 56.14 -5.47
CA MET A 273 5.75 57.40 -6.20
C MET A 273 5.35 57.21 -7.66
N GLY A 274 4.81 58.25 -8.24
CA GLY A 274 4.61 58.33 -9.68
C GLY A 274 5.94 58.51 -10.41
N VAL A 275 6.11 57.87 -11.54
CA VAL A 275 7.30 57.98 -12.37
C VAL A 275 6.89 58.06 -13.85
N LEU A 276 7.70 58.77 -14.68
CA LEU A 276 7.48 58.82 -16.13
C LEU A 276 6.04 59.15 -16.55
N ALA A 277 5.45 60.18 -15.96
CA ALA A 277 4.11 60.63 -16.32
C ALA A 277 4.19 61.75 -17.36
N PHE A 278 3.39 61.59 -18.43
CA PHE A 278 3.14 62.71 -19.33
C PHE A 278 1.64 62.86 -19.52
N ASP A 279 1.13 64.12 -19.71
CA ASP A 279 -0.22 64.40 -20.12
C ASP A 279 -0.28 64.71 -21.60
N GLY A 280 -1.47 64.73 -22.19
CA GLY A 280 -1.68 65.10 -23.61
C GLY A 280 -1.28 66.54 -23.97
N ASP A 281 -1.08 67.44 -22.99
CA ASP A 281 -0.67 68.80 -23.15
C ASP A 281 0.85 69.05 -23.10
N GLY A 282 1.65 67.94 -23.04
CA GLY A 282 3.10 67.96 -23.11
C GLY A 282 3.81 68.21 -21.79
N ASN A 283 3.11 68.20 -20.65
CA ASN A 283 3.73 68.23 -19.33
C ASN A 283 4.34 66.83 -19.01
N SER A 284 5.61 66.78 -18.70
CA SER A 284 6.29 65.58 -18.31
C SER A 284 6.85 65.70 -16.92
N ASN A 285 6.52 64.72 -16.06
CA ASN A 285 7.13 64.50 -14.75
C ASN A 285 7.91 63.23 -14.73
N TRP A 286 9.23 63.32 -14.53
CA TRP A 286 10.09 62.12 -14.42
C TRP A 286 9.93 61.45 -13.06
N TYR A 287 9.63 62.23 -12.00
CA TYR A 287 9.42 61.75 -10.64
C TYR A 287 8.28 62.53 -9.98
N GLY A 288 7.27 61.82 -9.51
CA GLY A 288 6.23 62.33 -8.65
C GLY A 288 6.70 62.47 -7.20
N LYS A 289 5.90 63.11 -6.38
CA LYS A 289 6.15 63.13 -4.92
C LYS A 289 5.91 61.73 -4.35
N PRO A 290 6.77 61.26 -3.38
CA PRO A 290 6.49 60.05 -2.67
C PRO A 290 5.18 60.16 -1.88
N THR A 291 4.42 59.08 -1.87
CA THR A 291 3.17 58.95 -1.11
C THR A 291 3.32 57.83 -0.12
N GLU A 292 3.00 58.10 1.13
CA GLU A 292 3.02 57.12 2.21
C GLU A 292 1.59 56.94 2.72
N SER A 293 1.17 55.72 2.90
CA SER A 293 -0.13 55.41 3.50
C SER A 293 -0.04 54.22 4.44
N VAL A 294 -0.65 54.38 5.60
CA VAL A 294 -0.87 53.31 6.57
C VAL A 294 -2.35 53.30 6.88
N GLY A 295 -2.94 52.13 6.81
CA GLY A 295 -4.37 52.01 7.01
C GLY A 295 -4.74 50.71 7.70
N VAL A 296 -5.86 50.73 8.41
CA VAL A 296 -6.56 49.53 8.91
C VAL A 296 -7.94 49.55 8.27
N SER A 297 -8.29 48.44 7.64
CA SER A 297 -9.59 48.25 7.01
C SER A 297 -10.37 47.14 7.71
N MET A 298 -11.67 47.37 7.92
CA MET A 298 -12.61 46.39 8.43
C MET A 298 -13.71 46.19 7.40
N SER A 299 -13.95 44.94 7.01
CA SER A 299 -15.06 44.57 6.13
C SER A 299 -16.06 43.73 6.90
N ILE A 300 -17.33 44.17 6.94
CA ILE A 300 -18.42 43.46 7.64
C ILE A 300 -19.43 43.00 6.60
N PRO A 301 -19.60 41.67 6.39
CA PRO A 301 -20.58 41.17 5.44
C PRO A 301 -22.01 41.33 5.99
N ILE A 302 -22.76 42.31 5.48
CA ILE A 302 -24.15 42.58 5.94
C ILE A 302 -25.13 41.63 5.20
N TYR A 303 -25.01 41.52 3.90
CA TYR A 303 -25.87 40.67 3.07
C TYR A 303 -25.12 40.08 1.90
N SER A 304 -25.00 38.75 1.90
CA SER A 304 -24.26 37.97 0.90
C SER A 304 -25.18 37.18 -0.07
N ARG A 305 -26.40 37.67 -0.30
CA ARG A 305 -27.39 36.99 -1.17
C ARG A 305 -27.62 35.50 -0.79
N GLY A 306 -27.52 35.15 0.50
CA GLY A 306 -27.65 33.80 1.00
C GLY A 306 -26.44 32.91 0.81
N GLN A 307 -25.34 33.38 0.20
CA GLN A 307 -24.13 32.60 -0.10
C GLN A 307 -23.51 32.00 1.15
N THR A 308 -23.28 32.77 2.19
CA THR A 308 -22.69 32.29 3.46
C THR A 308 -23.57 31.26 4.12
N LYS A 309 -24.91 31.49 4.16
CA LYS A 309 -25.89 30.52 4.69
C LYS A 309 -25.86 29.21 3.91
N ALA A 310 -25.78 29.29 2.57
CA ALA A 310 -25.70 28.10 1.72
C ALA A 310 -24.38 27.33 1.92
N ASN A 311 -23.24 28.05 2.06
CA ASN A 311 -21.95 27.41 2.31
C ASN A 311 -21.91 26.69 3.67
N VAL A 312 -22.42 27.32 4.74
CA VAL A 312 -22.55 26.66 6.05
C VAL A 312 -23.45 25.43 5.97
N LYS A 313 -24.58 25.51 5.22
CA LYS A 313 -25.45 24.34 5.04
C LYS A 313 -24.75 23.22 4.29
N LYS A 314 -24.00 23.53 3.21
CA LYS A 314 -23.21 22.53 2.46
C LYS A 314 -22.13 21.89 3.33
N SER A 315 -21.38 22.68 4.12
CA SER A 315 -20.36 22.14 5.02
C SER A 315 -20.96 21.26 6.12
N ARG A 316 -22.16 21.58 6.63
CA ARG A 316 -22.86 20.69 7.60
C ARG A 316 -23.28 19.38 6.95
N ILE A 317 -23.81 19.41 5.73
CA ILE A 317 -24.15 18.18 4.99
C ILE A 317 -22.90 17.34 4.76
N ALA A 318 -21.75 17.95 4.42
CA ALA A 318 -20.49 17.25 4.27
C ALA A 318 -20.01 16.61 5.60
N LEU A 319 -20.24 17.29 6.73
CA LEU A 319 -19.96 16.73 8.06
C LEU A 319 -20.86 15.52 8.36
N GLU A 320 -22.17 15.62 8.08
CA GLU A 320 -23.09 14.49 8.23
C GLU A 320 -22.68 13.30 7.33
N GLN A 321 -22.23 13.56 6.10
CA GLN A 321 -21.67 12.53 5.21
C GLN A 321 -20.43 11.88 5.81
N ALA A 322 -19.47 12.66 6.31
CA ALA A 322 -18.25 12.12 6.95
C ALA A 322 -18.58 11.25 8.19
N GLN A 323 -19.62 11.62 8.96
CA GLN A 323 -20.09 10.81 10.09
C GLN A 323 -20.70 9.48 9.64
N LEU A 324 -21.51 9.49 8.56
CA LEU A 324 -22.06 8.25 7.98
C LEU A 324 -20.94 7.37 7.39
N ASP A 325 -19.95 7.97 6.73
CA ASP A 325 -18.79 7.24 6.19
C ASP A 325 -17.97 6.58 7.32
N TYR A 326 -17.85 7.25 8.48
CA TYR A 326 -17.23 6.65 9.66
C TYR A 326 -18.04 5.45 10.18
N GLU A 327 -19.36 5.58 10.33
CA GLU A 327 -20.21 4.46 10.74
C GLU A 327 -20.11 3.28 9.77
N GLN A 328 -20.09 3.56 8.47
CA GLN A 328 -19.87 2.54 7.43
C GLN A 328 -18.48 1.91 7.56
N SER A 329 -17.43 2.68 7.83
CA SER A 329 -16.08 2.17 8.06
C SER A 329 -16.02 1.25 9.28
N VAL A 330 -16.72 1.58 10.38
CA VAL A 330 -16.86 0.72 11.55
C VAL A 330 -17.47 -0.64 11.19
N LEU A 331 -18.56 -0.64 10.40
CA LEU A 331 -19.19 -1.89 9.94
C LEU A 331 -18.26 -2.69 9.02
N SER A 332 -17.56 -2.01 8.11
CA SER A 332 -16.60 -2.63 7.18
C SER A 332 -15.44 -3.28 7.92
N VAL A 333 -14.85 -2.59 8.89
CA VAL A 333 -13.76 -3.12 9.73
C VAL A 333 -14.23 -4.34 10.52
N ARG A 334 -15.40 -4.27 11.16
CA ARG A 334 -15.98 -5.43 11.86
C ARG A 334 -16.17 -6.62 10.93
N GLN A 335 -16.73 -6.40 9.75
CA GLN A 335 -16.91 -7.45 8.74
C GLN A 335 -15.58 -8.07 8.33
N THR A 336 -14.56 -7.23 8.05
CA THR A 336 -13.22 -7.68 7.64
C THR A 336 -12.57 -8.56 8.73
N VAL A 337 -12.64 -8.13 9.98
CA VAL A 337 -12.05 -8.87 11.11
C VAL A 337 -12.78 -10.18 11.39
N VAL A 338 -14.12 -10.17 11.38
CA VAL A 338 -14.94 -11.38 11.53
C VAL A 338 -14.64 -12.37 10.40
N GLN A 339 -14.53 -11.89 9.16
CA GLN A 339 -14.18 -12.73 8.03
C GLN A 339 -12.77 -13.30 8.19
N ALA A 340 -11.78 -12.47 8.54
CA ALA A 340 -10.40 -12.93 8.76
C ALA A 340 -10.31 -13.96 9.91
N TYR A 341 -11.04 -13.75 11.01
CA TYR A 341 -11.11 -14.70 12.10
C TYR A 341 -11.68 -16.06 11.66
N ARG A 342 -12.81 -16.04 10.95
CA ARG A 342 -13.44 -17.26 10.41
C ARG A 342 -12.55 -17.96 9.38
N ASP A 343 -11.83 -17.18 8.60
CA ASP A 343 -10.85 -17.69 7.63
C ASP A 343 -9.71 -18.43 8.33
N VAL A 344 -9.20 -17.93 9.47
CA VAL A 344 -8.20 -18.64 10.28
C VAL A 344 -8.75 -19.95 10.80
N VAL A 345 -9.96 -19.95 11.38
CA VAL A 345 -10.60 -21.18 11.89
C VAL A 345 -10.83 -22.20 10.78
N SER A 346 -11.30 -21.75 9.61
CA SER A 346 -11.52 -22.60 8.44
C SER A 346 -10.20 -23.18 7.91
N ALA A 347 -9.15 -22.35 7.78
CA ALA A 347 -7.83 -22.77 7.32
C ALA A 347 -7.19 -23.78 8.28
N PHE A 348 -7.35 -23.59 9.60
CA PHE A 348 -6.88 -24.56 10.59
C PHE A 348 -7.53 -25.93 10.41
N ASN A 349 -8.85 -25.98 10.24
CA ASN A 349 -9.56 -27.23 10.02
C ASN A 349 -9.16 -27.88 8.68
N ALA A 350 -9.00 -27.09 7.61
CA ALA A 350 -8.53 -27.58 6.31
C ALA A 350 -7.11 -28.15 6.40
N TYR A 351 -6.21 -27.45 7.10
CA TYR A 351 -4.84 -27.93 7.37
C TYR A 351 -4.85 -29.27 8.11
N LYS A 352 -5.61 -29.39 9.21
CA LYS A 352 -5.68 -30.65 9.99
C LYS A 352 -6.21 -31.83 9.17
N VAL A 353 -7.27 -31.60 8.38
CA VAL A 353 -7.80 -32.65 7.50
C VAL A 353 -6.80 -33.01 6.42
N SER A 354 -6.11 -32.05 5.82
CA SER A 354 -5.11 -32.31 4.77
C SER A 354 -3.88 -33.00 5.32
N GLN A 355 -3.45 -32.70 6.55
CA GLN A 355 -2.35 -33.39 7.24
C GLN A 355 -2.65 -34.89 7.45
N VAL A 356 -3.85 -35.23 7.93
CA VAL A 356 -4.27 -36.61 8.11
C VAL A 356 -4.35 -37.33 6.76
N LYS A 357 -4.90 -36.68 5.74
CA LYS A 357 -4.98 -37.25 4.38
C LYS A 357 -3.60 -37.51 3.80
N GLU A 358 -2.68 -36.53 3.89
CA GLU A 358 -1.31 -36.65 3.38
C GLU A 358 -0.62 -37.86 4.02
N ASN A 359 -0.64 -37.98 5.34
CA ASN A 359 -0.02 -39.14 6.05
C ASN A 359 -0.62 -40.49 5.61
N ALA A 360 -1.95 -40.53 5.38
CA ALA A 360 -2.60 -41.76 4.92
C ALA A 360 -2.23 -42.10 3.46
N TYR A 361 -2.24 -41.11 2.55
CA TYR A 361 -1.93 -41.35 1.14
C TYR A 361 -0.43 -41.58 0.91
N SER A 362 0.46 -40.96 1.67
CA SER A 362 1.90 -41.21 1.66
C SER A 362 2.20 -42.68 2.03
N LYS A 363 1.63 -43.16 3.13
CA LYS A 363 1.75 -44.57 3.55
C LYS A 363 1.15 -45.52 2.52
N SER A 364 -0.02 -45.17 1.95
CA SER A 364 -0.68 -45.98 0.92
C SER A 364 0.19 -46.05 -0.34
N PHE A 365 0.70 -44.94 -0.86
CA PHE A 365 1.56 -44.89 -2.03
C PHE A 365 2.83 -45.72 -1.82
N ASN A 366 3.47 -45.61 -0.65
CA ASN A 366 4.64 -46.44 -0.31
C ASN A 366 4.32 -47.95 -0.31
N ALA A 367 3.15 -48.34 0.23
CA ALA A 367 2.71 -49.73 0.20
C ALA A 367 2.45 -50.23 -1.23
N TYR A 368 1.77 -49.40 -2.07
CA TYR A 368 1.53 -49.74 -3.49
C TYR A 368 2.85 -49.83 -4.29
N ASN A 369 3.82 -48.96 -4.01
CA ASN A 369 5.13 -48.99 -4.67
C ASN A 369 5.87 -50.32 -4.34
N ILE A 370 5.81 -50.78 -3.08
CA ILE A 370 6.37 -52.08 -2.67
C ILE A 370 5.62 -53.24 -3.36
N GLN A 371 4.28 -53.20 -3.39
CA GLN A 371 3.48 -54.25 -4.05
C GLN A 371 3.78 -54.34 -5.56
N TYR A 372 3.97 -53.19 -6.21
CA TYR A 372 4.38 -53.13 -7.61
C TYR A 372 5.75 -53.78 -7.84
N GLN A 373 6.71 -53.54 -6.93
CA GLN A 373 8.04 -54.17 -7.01
C GLN A 373 7.95 -55.70 -6.95
N TYR A 374 6.99 -56.26 -6.19
CA TYR A 374 6.74 -57.71 -6.13
C TYR A 374 5.81 -58.20 -7.25
N GLY A 375 5.28 -57.33 -8.11
CA GLY A 375 4.41 -57.71 -9.22
C GLY A 375 2.99 -58.12 -8.82
N THR A 376 2.52 -57.69 -7.64
CA THR A 376 1.18 -58.03 -7.11
C THR A 376 0.08 -57.08 -7.52
N ILE A 377 0.44 -55.93 -8.10
CA ILE A 377 -0.49 -54.91 -8.65
C ILE A 377 -0.09 -54.51 -10.06
N THR A 378 -1.03 -53.92 -10.78
CA THR A 378 -0.83 -53.39 -12.13
C THR A 378 -0.14 -52.04 -12.16
N THR A 379 0.47 -51.66 -13.30
CA THR A 379 1.05 -50.36 -13.55
C THR A 379 0.00 -49.27 -13.39
N VAL A 380 -1.23 -49.49 -13.87
CA VAL A 380 -2.34 -48.52 -13.79
C VAL A 380 -2.71 -48.22 -12.32
N GLU A 381 -2.80 -49.25 -11.47
CA GLU A 381 -3.11 -49.07 -10.04
C GLU A 381 -2.02 -48.28 -9.32
N LEU A 382 -0.74 -48.54 -9.60
CA LEU A 382 0.37 -47.81 -9.05
C LEU A 382 0.28 -46.31 -9.43
N LEU A 383 0.15 -45.98 -10.73
CA LEU A 383 0.09 -44.60 -11.24
C LEU A 383 -1.14 -43.86 -10.71
N GLN A 384 -2.27 -44.53 -10.55
CA GLN A 384 -3.47 -43.98 -9.92
C GLN A 384 -3.18 -43.55 -8.47
N GLN A 385 -2.49 -44.35 -7.68
CA GLN A 385 -2.14 -44.00 -6.30
C GLN A 385 -1.08 -42.92 -6.22
N GLN A 386 -0.13 -42.90 -7.14
CA GLN A 386 0.84 -41.79 -7.26
C GLN A 386 0.16 -40.45 -7.53
N ASN A 387 -0.75 -40.40 -8.50
CA ASN A 387 -1.51 -39.20 -8.81
C ASN A 387 -2.41 -38.75 -7.63
N ASN A 388 -3.05 -39.69 -6.95
CA ASN A 388 -3.84 -39.41 -5.75
C ASN A 388 -2.95 -38.80 -4.63
N TYR A 389 -1.77 -39.36 -4.40
CA TYR A 389 -0.81 -38.83 -3.42
C TYR A 389 -0.35 -37.43 -3.77
N LEU A 390 0.05 -37.15 -5.03
CA LEU A 390 0.49 -35.84 -5.49
C LEU A 390 -0.59 -34.79 -5.31
N ASN A 391 -1.85 -35.08 -5.63
CA ASN A 391 -2.98 -34.19 -5.44
C ASN A 391 -3.21 -33.83 -3.96
N VAL A 392 -3.11 -34.81 -3.08
CA VAL A 392 -3.28 -34.64 -1.63
C VAL A 392 -2.12 -33.84 -1.05
N LEU A 393 -0.90 -34.12 -1.48
CA LEU A 393 0.31 -33.44 -1.06
C LEU A 393 0.26 -31.96 -1.44
N ASN A 394 -0.09 -31.65 -2.68
CA ASN A 394 -0.26 -30.27 -3.14
C ASN A 394 -1.32 -29.53 -2.28
N SER A 395 -2.45 -30.18 -2.00
CA SER A 395 -3.49 -29.61 -1.13
C SER A 395 -2.99 -29.39 0.31
N TYR A 396 -2.17 -30.29 0.84
CA TYR A 396 -1.59 -30.15 2.17
C TYR A 396 -0.65 -28.95 2.27
N ILE A 397 0.27 -28.79 1.31
CA ILE A 397 1.20 -27.65 1.26
C ILE A 397 0.44 -26.33 1.15
N GLN A 398 -0.55 -26.25 0.26
CA GLN A 398 -1.39 -25.07 0.10
C GLN A 398 -2.14 -24.70 1.40
N ASN A 399 -2.73 -25.70 2.08
CA ASN A 399 -3.46 -25.46 3.33
C ASN A 399 -2.51 -25.06 4.47
N LYS A 400 -1.30 -25.63 4.53
CA LYS A 400 -0.25 -25.28 5.50
C LYS A 400 0.08 -23.79 5.42
N TYR A 401 0.49 -23.32 4.24
CA TYR A 401 0.89 -21.92 4.05
C TYR A 401 -0.30 -20.95 4.08
N SER A 402 -1.49 -21.38 3.63
CA SER A 402 -2.72 -20.61 3.76
C SER A 402 -3.08 -20.35 5.22
N LEU A 403 -2.92 -21.34 6.11
CA LEU A 403 -3.15 -21.15 7.55
C LEU A 403 -2.22 -20.10 8.14
N VAL A 404 -0.92 -20.19 7.85
CA VAL A 404 0.08 -19.22 8.32
C VAL A 404 -0.27 -17.82 7.82
N MET A 405 -0.56 -17.68 6.52
CA MET A 405 -0.94 -16.41 5.91
C MET A 405 -2.16 -15.78 6.60
N LYS A 406 -3.25 -16.53 6.73
CA LYS A 406 -4.50 -16.03 7.31
C LYS A 406 -4.34 -15.64 8.77
N ARG A 407 -3.54 -16.42 9.54
CA ARG A 407 -3.24 -16.09 10.93
C ARG A 407 -2.47 -14.77 11.04
N LYS A 408 -1.46 -14.56 10.22
CA LYS A 408 -0.65 -13.34 10.22
C LYS A 408 -1.42 -12.12 9.72
N ILE A 409 -2.32 -12.28 8.75
CA ILE A 409 -3.23 -11.20 8.33
C ILE A 409 -4.13 -10.76 9.48
N LEU A 410 -4.66 -11.70 10.27
CA LEU A 410 -5.45 -11.37 11.45
C LEU A 410 -4.60 -10.64 12.50
N ASP A 411 -3.32 -11.05 12.69
CA ASP A 411 -2.40 -10.35 13.59
C ASP A 411 -2.12 -8.91 13.15
N ILE A 412 -1.96 -8.65 11.83
CA ILE A 412 -1.85 -7.29 11.27
C ILE A 412 -3.07 -6.45 11.61
N TYR A 413 -4.29 -7.00 11.44
CA TYR A 413 -5.52 -6.27 11.76
C TYR A 413 -5.64 -5.94 13.26
N MET A 414 -5.05 -6.75 14.12
CA MET A 414 -4.99 -6.51 15.57
C MET A 414 -3.81 -5.62 16.01
N GLY A 415 -3.00 -5.14 15.08
CA GLY A 415 -1.82 -4.30 15.38
C GLY A 415 -0.65 -5.05 16.00
N LYS A 416 -0.55 -6.36 15.79
CA LYS A 416 0.60 -7.15 16.24
C LYS A 416 1.72 -7.14 15.21
N GLU A 417 2.97 -7.14 15.68
CA GLU A 417 4.13 -7.26 14.81
C GLU A 417 4.14 -8.58 14.04
N ILE A 418 4.62 -8.53 12.80
CA ILE A 418 4.70 -9.68 11.92
C ILE A 418 6.07 -10.34 12.14
N SER A 419 6.08 -11.43 12.88
CA SER A 419 7.21 -12.37 12.99
C SER A 419 6.75 -13.76 12.57
N LEU A 420 7.59 -14.57 11.92
CA LEU A 420 7.31 -15.97 11.56
C LEU A 420 8.02 -16.92 12.50
#